data_4c41550fc8cbad90cad8c97fb18145b0
#
_entry.id   4c41550fc8cbad90cad8c97fb18145b0
#
_cell.length_a   1.000
_cell.length_b   1.000
_cell.length_c   1.000
_cell.angle_alpha   90.00
_cell.angle_beta   90.00
_cell.angle_gamma   90.00
#
_symmetry.space_group_name_H-M   'P 1'
#
loop_
_entity.id
_entity.type
_entity.pdbx_description
1 polymer ?
#
loop_
_entity_poly.entity_id
_entity_poly.type
_entity_poly.pdbx_seq_one_letter_code
_entity_poly.pdbx_strand_id
1 'polypeptide(L)'
;MEVIRGIPVSSGIVFGRVFRLGQAEQRVPHRRIEASDCETEIERVDTAFEEAIAELEQLRDRTRIQLGAEPAKIFEFHVGLLRDPSLRDPIRERIRTDLVVAEWAVADQFKTITDQFAAMGNEVFAQKTADIIDLDRRVLDKLMGETTSRLANLTEPVVIVAHELTPSQTAGMDRSKVLGFATDAGGRTSHVSIVARAIDIPAVVGCHRVSRGVENGDLVIVDGDAGTVIVDPDPETVAEYEARQSKVSEFRAG
;
A
#
# COMPACT_ATOMS: atom_id res chain seq x y z
N MET A 1 0.23 -4.15 -27.36
CA MET A 1 0.06 -5.27 -26.42
C MET A 1 1.41 -5.66 -25.80
N GLU A 2 1.50 -5.73 -24.48
CA GLU A 2 2.67 -6.23 -23.75
C GLU A 2 2.23 -7.32 -22.76
N VAL A 3 2.98 -8.44 -22.68
CA VAL A 3 2.71 -9.52 -21.73
C VAL A 3 3.79 -9.51 -20.65
N ILE A 4 3.38 -9.30 -19.40
CA ILE A 4 4.25 -9.25 -18.24
C ILE A 4 3.98 -10.50 -17.39
N ARG A 5 5.05 -11.17 -16.97
CA ARG A 5 4.96 -12.36 -16.12
C ARG A 5 5.31 -12.04 -14.69
N GLY A 6 4.56 -12.64 -13.77
CA GLY A 6 4.76 -12.54 -12.33
C GLY A 6 4.42 -13.85 -11.63
N ILE A 7 4.20 -13.77 -10.35
CA ILE A 7 3.86 -14.89 -9.47
C ILE A 7 2.34 -14.93 -9.30
N PRO A 8 1.66 -16.03 -9.69
CA PRO A 8 0.24 -16.20 -9.43
C PRO A 8 -0.01 -16.37 -7.94
N VAL A 9 -0.94 -15.60 -7.38
CA VAL A 9 -1.24 -15.64 -5.94
C VAL A 9 -2.71 -15.79 -5.61
N SER A 10 -3.60 -15.37 -6.48
CA SER A 10 -5.04 -15.57 -6.36
C SER A 10 -5.64 -15.82 -7.72
N SER A 11 -6.39 -16.89 -7.84
CA SER A 11 -6.91 -17.46 -9.11
C SER A 11 -7.99 -16.59 -9.74
N GLY A 12 -8.14 -16.74 -11.05
CA GLY A 12 -9.16 -16.12 -11.87
C GLY A 12 -8.61 -15.18 -12.92
N ILE A 13 -9.49 -14.77 -13.84
CA ILE A 13 -9.17 -13.85 -14.93
C ILE A 13 -10.05 -12.64 -14.80
N VAL A 14 -9.46 -11.45 -14.88
CA VAL A 14 -10.20 -10.20 -14.83
C VAL A 14 -9.71 -9.21 -15.87
N PHE A 15 -10.67 -8.45 -16.42
CA PHE A 15 -10.44 -7.33 -17.33
C PHE A 15 -10.80 -6.05 -16.59
N GLY A 16 -10.01 -5.01 -16.75
CA GLY A 16 -10.34 -3.73 -16.13
C GLY A 16 -9.46 -2.59 -16.57
N ARG A 17 -9.92 -1.39 -16.25
CA ARG A 17 -9.13 -0.18 -16.38
C ARG A 17 -8.12 -0.11 -15.23
N VAL A 18 -6.92 0.31 -15.54
CA VAL A 18 -5.86 0.48 -14.56
C VAL A 18 -6.15 1.67 -13.65
N PHE A 19 -6.08 1.43 -12.36
CA PHE A 19 -5.85 2.46 -11.37
C PHE A 19 -4.42 2.30 -10.84
N ARG A 20 -3.53 3.16 -11.32
CA ARG A 20 -2.13 3.13 -10.93
C ARG A 20 -1.95 3.85 -9.61
N LEU A 21 -1.53 3.11 -8.60
CA LEU A 21 -1.00 3.67 -7.38
C LEU A 21 0.49 4.00 -7.62
N GLY A 22 0.76 5.25 -7.99
CA GLY A 22 2.11 5.76 -8.01
C GLY A 22 2.67 5.81 -6.58
N GLN A 23 3.97 5.59 -6.43
CA GLN A 23 4.69 6.22 -5.35
C GLN A 23 4.64 7.72 -5.67
N ALA A 24 3.66 8.42 -5.12
CA ALA A 24 3.79 9.85 -5.01
C ALA A 24 4.99 10.05 -4.08
N GLU A 25 6.12 10.47 -4.62
CA GLU A 25 7.17 11.05 -3.81
C GLU A 25 6.50 12.23 -3.10
N GLN A 26 6.13 12.02 -1.84
CA GLN A 26 5.68 13.11 -1.00
C GLN A 26 6.84 14.10 -0.95
N ARG A 27 6.66 15.26 -1.55
CA ARG A 27 7.64 16.34 -1.43
C ARG A 27 7.51 16.87 -0.02
N VAL A 28 8.30 16.28 0.87
CA VAL A 28 8.39 16.71 2.27
C VAL A 28 8.96 18.11 2.31
N PRO A 29 8.25 19.11 2.84
CA PRO A 29 8.76 20.45 2.94
C PRO A 29 10.01 20.50 3.82
N HIS A 30 11.13 20.99 3.31
CA HIS A 30 12.32 21.27 4.10
C HIS A 30 12.41 22.77 4.38
N ARG A 31 11.83 23.20 5.49
CA ARG A 31 11.73 24.60 5.88
C ARG A 31 12.18 24.76 7.33
N ARG A 32 12.95 25.83 7.62
CA ARG A 32 13.25 26.23 8.99
C ARG A 32 12.11 27.01 9.59
N ILE A 33 12.00 26.94 10.92
CA ILE A 33 11.02 27.64 11.74
C ILE A 33 11.72 28.57 12.75
N GLU A 34 10.98 29.47 13.34
CA GLU A 34 11.46 30.25 14.47
C GLU A 34 11.32 29.42 15.78
N ALA A 35 12.16 29.74 16.77
CA ALA A 35 12.14 29.01 18.04
C ALA A 35 10.77 29.14 18.76
N SER A 36 10.03 30.20 18.52
CA SER A 36 8.66 30.40 19.03
C SER A 36 7.66 29.39 18.48
N ASP A 37 7.92 28.81 17.32
CA ASP A 37 6.98 27.93 16.62
C ASP A 37 7.18 26.44 16.98
N CYS A 38 8.28 26.12 17.71
CA CYS A 38 8.64 24.74 18.05
C CYS A 38 7.50 23.96 18.73
N GLU A 39 6.86 24.52 19.73
CA GLU A 39 5.78 23.83 20.45
C GLU A 39 4.56 23.62 19.55
N THR A 40 4.25 24.57 18.68
CA THR A 40 3.17 24.42 17.68
C THR A 40 3.47 23.27 16.70
N GLU A 41 4.71 23.16 16.21
CA GLU A 41 5.12 22.05 15.34
C GLU A 41 5.10 20.70 16.06
N ILE A 42 5.49 20.66 17.34
CA ILE A 42 5.41 19.45 18.18
C ILE A 42 3.95 19.04 18.40
N GLU A 43 3.04 19.98 18.69
CA GLU A 43 1.61 19.70 18.81
C GLU A 43 1.01 19.15 17.49
N ARG A 44 1.46 19.67 16.35
CA ARG A 44 1.08 19.12 15.02
C ARG A 44 1.53 17.68 14.85
N VAL A 45 2.77 17.36 15.23
CA VAL A 45 3.28 15.97 15.20
C VAL A 45 2.42 15.08 16.10
N ASP A 46 2.22 15.48 17.36
CA ASP A 46 1.45 14.67 18.31
C ASP A 46 0.03 14.42 17.82
N THR A 47 -0.64 15.43 17.28
CA THR A 47 -1.97 15.31 16.68
C THR A 47 -1.96 14.32 15.51
N ALA A 48 -1.01 14.43 14.59
CA ALA A 48 -0.90 13.56 13.43
C ALA A 48 -0.67 12.08 13.83
N PHE A 49 0.15 11.85 14.85
CA PHE A 49 0.38 10.50 15.40
C PHE A 49 -0.90 9.92 16.02
N GLU A 50 -1.62 10.68 16.83
CA GLU A 50 -2.88 10.20 17.44
C GLU A 50 -3.97 9.93 16.39
N GLU A 51 -4.09 10.76 15.35
CA GLU A 51 -5.00 10.50 14.23
C GLU A 51 -4.61 9.24 13.44
N ALA A 52 -3.32 9.05 13.17
CA ALA A 52 -2.81 7.85 12.51
C ALA A 52 -3.07 6.59 13.34
N ILE A 53 -2.86 6.65 14.66
CA ILE A 53 -3.15 5.56 15.59
C ILE A 53 -4.65 5.22 15.57
N ALA A 54 -5.52 6.22 15.68
CA ALA A 54 -6.96 6.00 15.65
C ALA A 54 -7.43 5.31 14.37
N GLU A 55 -6.89 5.71 13.21
CA GLU A 55 -7.18 5.02 11.94
C GLU A 55 -6.69 3.57 11.93
N LEU A 56 -5.46 3.31 12.40
CA LEU A 56 -4.90 1.96 12.47
C LEU A 56 -5.71 1.04 13.40
N GLU A 57 -6.21 1.57 14.51
CA GLU A 57 -7.10 0.83 15.40
C GLU A 57 -8.42 0.46 14.72
N GLN A 58 -9.01 1.39 13.95
CA GLN A 58 -10.21 1.11 13.15
C GLN A 58 -9.92 0.06 12.06
N LEU A 59 -8.78 0.14 11.37
CA LEU A 59 -8.36 -0.83 10.36
C LEU A 59 -8.15 -2.21 10.99
N ARG A 60 -7.48 -2.28 12.15
CA ARG A 60 -7.32 -3.52 12.93
C ARG A 60 -8.66 -4.18 13.20
N ASP A 61 -9.62 -3.41 13.72
CA ASP A 61 -10.92 -3.94 14.13
C ASP A 61 -11.74 -4.41 12.91
N ARG A 62 -11.73 -3.66 11.81
CA ARG A 62 -12.34 -4.08 10.53
C ARG A 62 -11.69 -5.35 9.98
N THR A 63 -10.36 -5.39 9.95
CA THR A 63 -9.61 -6.56 9.46
C THR A 63 -9.88 -7.79 10.31
N ARG A 64 -9.95 -7.63 11.64
CA ARG A 64 -10.27 -8.72 12.56
C ARG A 64 -11.64 -9.32 12.28
N ILE A 65 -12.64 -8.48 11.99
CA ILE A 65 -14.00 -8.91 11.67
C ILE A 65 -14.06 -9.62 10.31
N GLN A 66 -13.36 -9.09 9.31
CA GLN A 66 -13.48 -9.52 7.92
C GLN A 66 -12.54 -10.68 7.56
N LEU A 67 -11.33 -10.71 8.11
CA LEU A 67 -10.24 -11.61 7.73
C LEU A 67 -9.71 -12.46 8.88
N GLY A 68 -10.17 -12.20 10.12
CA GLY A 68 -9.72 -12.90 11.31
C GLY A 68 -8.58 -12.23 12.07
N ALA A 69 -8.14 -12.86 13.16
CA ALA A 69 -7.18 -12.27 14.10
C ALA A 69 -5.75 -12.16 13.55
N GLU A 70 -5.30 -13.16 12.77
CA GLU A 70 -3.92 -13.20 12.30
C GLU A 70 -3.55 -12.01 11.37
N PRO A 71 -4.34 -11.67 10.32
CA PRO A 71 -4.06 -10.48 9.51
C PRO A 71 -4.15 -9.16 10.28
N ALA A 72 -4.94 -9.12 11.38
CA ALA A 72 -5.09 -7.92 12.18
C ALA A 72 -3.86 -7.60 13.05
N LYS A 73 -3.00 -8.58 13.36
CA LYS A 73 -1.80 -8.40 14.20
C LYS A 73 -0.81 -7.36 13.65
N ILE A 74 -0.76 -7.18 12.34
CA ILE A 74 0.12 -6.18 11.75
C ILE A 74 -0.22 -4.76 12.23
N PHE A 75 -1.51 -4.45 12.37
CA PHE A 75 -1.94 -3.14 12.88
C PHE A 75 -1.68 -2.97 14.38
N GLU A 76 -1.67 -4.06 15.17
CA GLU A 76 -1.25 -4.02 16.56
C GLU A 76 0.24 -3.62 16.67
N PHE A 77 1.09 -4.19 15.80
CA PHE A 77 2.50 -3.80 15.70
C PHE A 77 2.66 -2.33 15.27
N HIS A 78 1.91 -1.87 14.26
CA HIS A 78 1.94 -0.50 13.78
C HIS A 78 1.55 0.51 14.87
N VAL A 79 0.45 0.25 15.59
CA VAL A 79 0.02 1.07 16.73
C VAL A 79 1.09 1.09 17.83
N GLY A 80 1.67 -0.06 18.13
CA GLY A 80 2.76 -0.17 19.12
C GLY A 80 3.96 0.69 18.75
N LEU A 81 4.38 0.66 17.48
CA LEU A 81 5.51 1.45 16.99
C LEU A 81 5.22 2.96 17.03
N LEU A 82 4.02 3.39 16.61
CA LEU A 82 3.65 4.82 16.67
C LEU A 82 3.51 5.34 18.11
N ARG A 83 3.24 4.48 19.09
CA ARG A 83 3.21 4.84 20.51
C ARG A 83 4.56 4.82 21.20
N ASP A 84 5.58 4.26 20.55
CA ASP A 84 6.90 4.10 21.14
C ASP A 84 7.60 5.46 21.32
N PRO A 85 8.02 5.82 22.54
CA PRO A 85 8.78 7.03 22.77
C PRO A 85 10.09 7.09 21.99
N SER A 86 10.72 5.94 21.71
CA SER A 86 11.97 5.88 20.93
C SER A 86 11.80 6.35 19.47
N LEU A 87 10.58 6.35 18.94
CA LEU A 87 10.23 6.97 17.67
C LEU A 87 9.89 8.46 17.83
N ARG A 88 9.06 8.79 18.83
CA ARG A 88 8.49 10.14 18.96
C ARG A 88 9.46 11.16 19.55
N ASP A 89 10.24 10.78 20.55
CA ASP A 89 11.13 11.72 21.26
C ASP A 89 12.24 12.30 20.37
N PRO A 90 12.92 11.53 19.50
CA PRO A 90 13.88 12.08 18.54
C PRO A 90 13.27 13.10 17.57
N ILE A 91 12.00 12.92 17.16
CA ILE A 91 11.29 13.87 16.30
C ILE A 91 11.11 15.21 17.01
N ARG A 92 10.63 15.18 18.24
CA ARG A 92 10.43 16.38 19.06
C ARG A 92 11.75 17.10 19.35
N GLU A 93 12.80 16.34 19.67
CA GLU A 93 14.13 16.88 19.90
C GLU A 93 14.67 17.56 18.65
N ARG A 94 14.53 16.94 17.47
CA ARG A 94 14.96 17.51 16.19
C ARG A 94 14.26 18.82 15.86
N ILE A 95 12.95 18.92 16.10
CA ILE A 95 12.21 20.18 15.92
C ILE A 95 12.83 21.28 16.78
N ARG A 96 13.18 21.00 18.06
CA ARG A 96 13.74 21.96 19.00
C ARG A 96 15.17 22.35 18.67
N THR A 97 16.00 21.39 18.25
CA THR A 97 17.44 21.62 18.04
C THR A 97 17.76 22.17 16.66
N ASP A 98 17.12 21.61 15.63
CA ASP A 98 17.41 21.94 14.23
C ASP A 98 16.49 23.04 13.68
N LEU A 99 15.44 23.42 14.46
CA LEU A 99 14.44 24.42 14.08
C LEU A 99 13.83 24.12 12.71
N VAL A 100 13.31 22.92 12.53
CA VAL A 100 12.71 22.43 11.28
C VAL A 100 11.22 22.12 11.45
N VAL A 101 10.46 22.16 10.35
CA VAL A 101 9.03 21.84 10.34
C VAL A 101 8.78 20.37 10.70
N ALA A 102 7.59 20.10 11.20
CA ALA A 102 7.13 18.77 11.62
C ALA A 102 7.33 17.70 10.56
N GLU A 103 6.97 17.97 9.31
CA GLU A 103 7.06 17.04 8.18
C GLU A 103 8.50 16.57 7.95
N TRP A 104 9.46 17.49 8.00
CA TRP A 104 10.87 17.13 7.83
C TRP A 104 11.39 16.29 8.99
N ALA A 105 11.09 16.67 10.22
CA ALA A 105 11.53 15.93 11.41
C ALA A 105 10.98 14.50 11.43
N VAL A 106 9.72 14.30 11.03
CA VAL A 106 9.08 12.99 10.91
C VAL A 106 9.75 12.16 9.81
N ALA A 107 9.84 12.68 8.59
CA ALA A 107 10.42 11.95 7.46
C ALA A 107 11.87 11.52 7.72
N ASP A 108 12.69 12.39 8.33
CA ASP A 108 14.08 12.09 8.62
C ASP A 108 14.24 11.03 9.72
N GLN A 109 13.37 11.04 10.74
CA GLN A 109 13.37 9.99 11.77
C GLN A 109 12.92 8.64 11.21
N PHE A 110 11.86 8.60 10.42
CA PHE A 110 11.42 7.36 9.76
C PHE A 110 12.47 6.83 8.79
N LYS A 111 13.13 7.73 8.03
CA LYS A 111 14.26 7.35 7.18
C LYS A 111 15.40 6.71 7.98
N THR A 112 15.76 7.31 9.12
CA THR A 112 16.81 6.78 10.01
C THR A 112 16.47 5.35 10.46
N ILE A 113 15.24 5.09 10.87
CA ILE A 113 14.80 3.75 11.28
C ILE A 113 14.81 2.79 10.09
N THR A 114 14.31 3.21 8.94
CA THR A 114 14.30 2.43 7.70
C THR A 114 15.71 2.01 7.30
N ASP A 115 16.67 2.94 7.33
CA ASP A 115 18.08 2.68 7.01
C ASP A 115 18.71 1.69 8.02
N GLN A 116 18.38 1.79 9.31
CA GLN A 116 18.83 0.85 10.34
C GLN A 116 18.31 -0.57 10.10
N PHE A 117 17.03 -0.72 9.77
CA PHE A 117 16.43 -2.02 9.45
C PHE A 117 17.01 -2.62 8.17
N ALA A 118 17.21 -1.81 7.14
CA ALA A 118 17.86 -2.24 5.90
C ALA A 118 19.30 -2.73 6.11
N ALA A 119 20.06 -2.09 7.01
CA ALA A 119 21.43 -2.47 7.33
C ALA A 119 21.54 -3.80 8.08
N MET A 120 20.48 -4.30 8.71
CA MET A 120 20.48 -5.58 9.43
C MET A 120 20.52 -6.81 8.52
N GLY A 121 20.30 -6.64 7.18
CA GLY A 121 20.60 -7.66 6.16
C GLY A 121 19.77 -8.97 6.25
N ASN A 122 18.68 -8.99 7.01
CA ASN A 122 17.82 -10.16 7.21
C ASN A 122 16.49 -9.95 6.49
N GLU A 123 15.98 -11.00 5.85
CA GLU A 123 14.72 -10.98 5.08
C GLU A 123 13.52 -10.55 5.93
N VAL A 124 13.49 -10.91 7.21
CA VAL A 124 12.44 -10.49 8.15
C VAL A 124 12.45 -8.97 8.36
N PHE A 125 13.64 -8.37 8.46
CA PHE A 125 13.77 -6.92 8.59
C PHE A 125 13.47 -6.19 7.29
N ALA A 126 13.76 -6.77 6.13
CA ALA A 126 13.39 -6.21 4.84
C ALA A 126 11.85 -6.10 4.69
N GLN A 127 11.09 -7.09 5.17
CA GLN A 127 9.63 -7.01 5.20
C GLN A 127 9.14 -5.89 6.13
N LYS A 128 9.79 -5.70 7.28
CA LYS A 128 9.44 -4.63 8.23
C LYS A 128 9.77 -3.24 7.71
N THR A 129 10.71 -3.10 6.79
CA THR A 129 11.01 -1.83 6.12
C THR A 129 9.79 -1.26 5.37
N ALA A 130 9.05 -2.11 4.67
CA ALA A 130 7.83 -1.70 3.98
C ALA A 130 6.75 -1.20 4.96
N ASP A 131 6.60 -1.87 6.11
CA ASP A 131 5.69 -1.45 7.18
C ASP A 131 6.05 -0.06 7.72
N ILE A 132 7.34 0.21 7.94
CA ILE A 132 7.85 1.50 8.44
C ILE A 132 7.58 2.62 7.43
N ILE A 133 7.80 2.36 6.13
CA ILE A 133 7.49 3.32 5.05
C ILE A 133 5.98 3.62 4.98
N ASP A 134 5.12 2.63 5.22
CA ASP A 134 3.66 2.85 5.28
C ASP A 134 3.28 3.78 6.43
N LEU A 135 3.89 3.59 7.60
CA LEU A 135 3.66 4.43 8.77
C LEU A 135 4.16 5.86 8.56
N ASP A 136 5.35 6.04 7.98
CA ASP A 136 5.88 7.35 7.60
C ASP A 136 4.89 8.11 6.72
N ARG A 137 4.46 7.47 5.62
CA ARG A 137 3.49 8.06 4.70
C ARG A 137 2.19 8.45 5.40
N ARG A 138 1.67 7.58 6.27
CA ARG A 138 0.42 7.82 6.99
C ARG A 138 0.51 9.05 7.90
N VAL A 139 1.59 9.19 8.68
CA VAL A 139 1.81 10.34 9.55
C VAL A 139 2.02 11.62 8.74
N LEU A 140 2.79 11.56 7.66
CA LEU A 140 3.01 12.70 6.77
C LEU A 140 1.72 13.16 6.08
N ASP A 141 0.86 12.24 5.65
CA ASP A 141 -0.45 12.57 5.07
C ASP A 141 -1.31 13.37 6.07
N LYS A 142 -1.28 13.01 7.37
CA LYS A 142 -1.98 13.76 8.41
C LYS A 142 -1.39 15.16 8.60
N LEU A 143 -0.07 15.27 8.63
CA LEU A 143 0.61 16.56 8.75
C LEU A 143 0.34 17.50 7.59
N MET A 144 0.27 16.97 6.37
CA MET A 144 0.05 17.74 5.15
C MET A 144 -1.42 17.95 4.80
N GLY A 145 -2.34 17.35 5.57
CA GLY A 145 -3.78 17.42 5.29
C GLY A 145 -4.21 16.66 4.03
N GLU A 146 -3.38 15.74 3.53
CA GLU A 146 -3.71 14.89 2.40
C GLU A 146 -4.53 13.68 2.84
N THR A 147 -5.64 13.40 2.15
CA THR A 147 -6.49 12.26 2.47
C THR A 147 -5.92 11.00 1.86
N THR A 148 -5.44 10.08 2.67
CA THR A 148 -4.70 8.83 2.30
C THR A 148 -5.51 7.81 1.52
N SER A 149 -6.77 8.06 1.21
CA SER A 149 -7.69 7.01 0.75
C SER A 149 -8.08 7.14 -0.72
N ARG A 150 -7.10 7.12 -1.64
CA ARG A 150 -7.43 6.98 -3.07
C ARG A 150 -8.20 5.69 -3.35
N LEU A 151 -7.91 4.60 -2.64
CA LEU A 151 -8.56 3.29 -2.83
C LEU A 151 -9.91 3.14 -2.14
N ALA A 152 -10.22 3.95 -1.12
CA ALA A 152 -11.55 3.98 -0.52
C ALA A 152 -12.54 4.83 -1.33
N ASN A 153 -12.05 5.71 -2.22
CA ASN A 153 -12.85 6.65 -2.99
C ASN A 153 -12.91 6.31 -4.50
N LEU A 154 -12.73 5.05 -4.85
CA LEU A 154 -12.88 4.59 -6.23
C LEU A 154 -14.31 4.81 -6.70
N THR A 155 -14.49 5.46 -7.86
CA THR A 155 -15.81 5.73 -8.45
C THR A 155 -16.31 4.60 -9.33
N GLU A 156 -15.39 3.82 -9.92
CA GLU A 156 -15.67 2.72 -10.84
C GLU A 156 -14.84 1.48 -10.51
N PRO A 157 -15.23 0.28 -10.97
CA PRO A 157 -14.44 -0.92 -10.81
C PRO A 157 -13.12 -0.85 -11.62
N VAL A 158 -12.00 -1.13 -10.98
CA VAL A 158 -10.65 -0.99 -11.56
C VAL A 158 -9.75 -2.19 -11.23
N VAL A 159 -8.70 -2.36 -12.01
CA VAL A 159 -7.54 -3.18 -11.67
C VAL A 159 -6.48 -2.29 -11.04
N ILE A 160 -6.07 -2.62 -9.83
CA ILE A 160 -5.03 -1.86 -9.13
C ILE A 160 -3.66 -2.33 -9.62
N VAL A 161 -2.86 -1.38 -10.08
CA VAL A 161 -1.45 -1.60 -10.43
C VAL A 161 -0.58 -0.71 -9.57
N ALA A 162 0.40 -1.31 -8.88
CA ALA A 162 1.29 -0.60 -7.98
C ALA A 162 2.70 -1.19 -8.02
N HIS A 163 3.69 -0.43 -7.53
CA HIS A 163 4.98 -1.03 -7.23
C HIS A 163 4.83 -2.04 -6.09
N GLU A 164 4.19 -1.65 -5.00
CA GLU A 164 3.83 -2.45 -3.84
C GLU A 164 2.54 -1.92 -3.23
N LEU A 165 1.76 -2.78 -2.59
CA LEU A 165 0.57 -2.40 -1.83
C LEU A 165 0.83 -2.58 -0.33
N THR A 166 0.59 -1.54 0.43
CA THR A 166 0.75 -1.55 1.88
C THR A 166 -0.46 -2.19 2.58
N PRO A 167 -0.30 -2.67 3.83
CA PRO A 167 -1.40 -3.19 4.62
C PRO A 167 -2.56 -2.22 4.75
N SER A 168 -2.27 -0.95 4.98
CA SER A 168 -3.26 0.10 5.12
C SER A 168 -4.05 0.36 3.85
N GLN A 169 -3.38 0.34 2.70
CA GLN A 169 -4.03 0.48 1.40
C GLN A 169 -5.00 -0.67 1.12
N THR A 170 -4.56 -1.91 1.40
CA THR A 170 -5.39 -3.10 1.17
C THR A 170 -6.57 -3.22 2.14
N ALA A 171 -6.39 -2.80 3.41
CA ALA A 171 -7.47 -2.82 4.40
C ALA A 171 -8.51 -1.72 4.19
N GLY A 172 -8.11 -0.59 3.63
CA GLY A 172 -9.00 0.56 3.38
C GLY A 172 -9.73 0.53 2.04
N MET A 173 -9.48 -0.47 1.16
CA MET A 173 -10.07 -0.46 -0.18
C MET A 173 -11.54 -0.92 -0.21
N ASP A 174 -12.30 -0.34 -1.12
CA ASP A 174 -13.64 -0.81 -1.45
C ASP A 174 -13.56 -2.05 -2.36
N ARG A 175 -13.82 -3.22 -1.78
CA ARG A 175 -13.78 -4.51 -2.49
C ARG A 175 -14.72 -4.59 -3.68
N SER A 176 -15.84 -3.87 -3.66
CA SER A 176 -16.79 -3.84 -4.76
C SER A 176 -16.26 -3.12 -6.00
N LYS A 177 -15.18 -2.35 -5.84
CA LYS A 177 -14.52 -1.54 -6.85
C LYS A 177 -13.15 -2.06 -7.28
N VAL A 178 -12.67 -3.13 -6.66
CA VAL A 178 -11.37 -3.73 -7.01
C VAL A 178 -11.61 -5.04 -7.73
N LEU A 179 -11.25 -5.09 -9.01
CA LEU A 179 -11.41 -6.26 -9.87
C LEU A 179 -10.21 -7.21 -9.77
N GLY A 180 -9.01 -6.69 -9.55
CA GLY A 180 -7.77 -7.46 -9.47
C GLY A 180 -6.58 -6.60 -9.07
N PHE A 181 -5.45 -7.26 -8.82
CA PHE A 181 -4.17 -6.62 -8.47
C PHE A 181 -3.04 -7.07 -9.38
N ALA A 182 -2.14 -6.13 -9.68
CA ALA A 182 -0.83 -6.43 -10.23
C ALA A 182 0.24 -5.58 -9.53
N THR A 183 1.31 -6.21 -8.99
CA THR A 183 2.38 -5.47 -8.31
C THR A 183 3.76 -5.84 -8.83
N ASP A 184 4.68 -4.86 -8.85
CA ASP A 184 6.07 -5.09 -9.23
C ASP A 184 6.81 -5.91 -8.19
N ALA A 185 6.63 -5.56 -6.91
CA ALA A 185 7.18 -6.27 -5.77
C ALA A 185 6.20 -7.30 -5.20
N GLY A 186 6.70 -8.12 -4.29
CA GLY A 186 5.92 -9.10 -3.56
C GLY A 186 6.20 -10.54 -3.97
N GLY A 187 5.79 -11.47 -3.13
CA GLY A 187 5.90 -12.91 -3.30
C GLY A 187 4.66 -13.63 -2.77
N ARG A 188 4.64 -14.95 -2.83
CA ARG A 188 3.48 -15.79 -2.43
C ARG A 188 3.04 -15.58 -0.98
N THR A 189 3.95 -15.17 -0.12
CA THR A 189 3.72 -14.93 1.33
C THR A 189 3.59 -13.46 1.66
N SER A 190 3.64 -12.55 0.70
CA SER A 190 3.46 -11.12 0.94
C SER A 190 2.08 -10.82 1.48
N HIS A 191 1.93 -9.70 2.20
CA HIS A 191 0.65 -9.26 2.74
C HIS A 191 -0.43 -9.14 1.65
N VAL A 192 -0.08 -8.56 0.51
CA VAL A 192 -0.97 -8.42 -0.67
C VAL A 192 -1.48 -9.78 -1.14
N SER A 193 -0.60 -10.78 -1.19
CA SER A 193 -0.95 -12.14 -1.62
C SER A 193 -1.92 -12.82 -0.65
N ILE A 194 -1.75 -12.58 0.66
CA ILE A 194 -2.66 -13.09 1.69
C ILE A 194 -4.03 -12.43 1.55
N VAL A 195 -4.06 -11.10 1.39
CA VAL A 195 -5.31 -10.35 1.23
C VAL A 195 -6.03 -10.76 -0.05
N ALA A 196 -5.34 -10.81 -1.20
CA ALA A 196 -5.95 -11.19 -2.48
C ALA A 196 -6.65 -12.54 -2.42
N ARG A 197 -6.02 -13.55 -1.79
CA ARG A 197 -6.64 -14.86 -1.55
C ARG A 197 -7.83 -14.80 -0.61
N ALA A 198 -7.73 -14.02 0.47
CA ALA A 198 -8.78 -13.91 1.47
C ALA A 198 -10.06 -13.25 0.93
N ILE A 199 -9.94 -12.39 -0.08
CA ILE A 199 -11.07 -11.70 -0.71
C ILE A 199 -11.43 -12.25 -2.09
N ASP A 200 -10.77 -13.32 -2.52
CA ASP A 200 -10.98 -14.04 -3.80
C ASP A 200 -10.91 -13.11 -5.03
N ILE A 201 -9.92 -12.23 -5.06
CA ILE A 201 -9.66 -11.31 -6.18
C ILE A 201 -8.43 -11.78 -6.96
N PRO A 202 -8.51 -11.91 -8.32
CA PRO A 202 -7.36 -12.30 -9.15
C PRO A 202 -6.16 -11.41 -8.92
N ALA A 203 -4.98 -12.02 -8.70
CA ALA A 203 -3.79 -11.25 -8.38
C ALA A 203 -2.49 -11.89 -8.88
N VAL A 204 -1.61 -11.02 -9.41
CA VAL A 204 -0.26 -11.36 -9.86
C VAL A 204 0.71 -10.40 -9.18
N VAL A 205 1.73 -10.92 -8.50
CA VAL A 205 2.76 -10.13 -7.83
C VAL A 205 4.14 -10.44 -8.40
N GLY A 206 5.16 -9.65 -8.06
CA GLY A 206 6.52 -9.88 -8.55
C GLY A 206 6.66 -9.64 -10.06
N CYS A 207 5.90 -8.72 -10.62
CA CYS A 207 5.93 -8.38 -12.05
C CYS A 207 7.13 -7.51 -12.44
N HIS A 208 7.86 -6.99 -11.47
CA HIS A 208 9.08 -6.15 -11.59
C HIS A 208 8.89 -4.80 -12.28
N ARG A 209 8.00 -4.65 -13.25
CA ARG A 209 7.89 -3.43 -14.07
C ARG A 209 6.47 -3.05 -14.47
N VAL A 210 5.44 -3.75 -14.02
CA VAL A 210 4.06 -3.49 -14.45
C VAL A 210 3.63 -2.06 -14.12
N SER A 211 4.04 -1.53 -12.96
CA SER A 211 3.67 -0.18 -12.54
C SER A 211 4.27 0.93 -13.40
N ARG A 212 5.36 0.63 -14.13
CA ARG A 212 6.03 1.57 -15.04
C ARG A 212 5.53 1.47 -16.47
N GLY A 213 4.93 0.34 -16.82
CA GLY A 213 4.44 0.03 -18.17
C GLY A 213 2.98 0.41 -18.40
N VAL A 214 2.29 0.99 -17.42
CA VAL A 214 0.87 1.33 -17.52
C VAL A 214 0.59 2.76 -17.05
N GLU A 215 -0.49 3.33 -17.57
CA GLU A 215 -1.07 4.59 -17.11
C GLU A 215 -2.50 4.38 -16.59
N ASN A 216 -3.02 5.38 -15.85
CA ASN A 216 -4.41 5.32 -15.41
C ASN A 216 -5.36 5.26 -16.60
N GLY A 217 -6.28 4.30 -16.57
CA GLY A 217 -7.27 4.11 -17.62
C GLY A 217 -6.87 3.12 -18.72
N ASP A 218 -5.63 2.65 -18.76
CA ASP A 218 -5.22 1.59 -19.69
C ASP A 218 -6.05 0.34 -19.46
N LEU A 219 -6.35 -0.41 -20.53
CA LEU A 219 -7.01 -1.70 -20.42
C LEU A 219 -5.96 -2.77 -20.11
N VAL A 220 -6.24 -3.59 -19.09
CA VAL A 220 -5.38 -4.73 -18.74
C VAL A 220 -6.20 -5.98 -18.50
N ILE A 221 -5.54 -7.13 -18.71
CA ILE A 221 -6.03 -8.45 -18.28
C ILE A 221 -5.09 -8.95 -17.20
N VAL A 222 -5.65 -9.37 -16.06
CA VAL A 222 -4.92 -10.06 -15.00
C VAL A 222 -5.34 -11.51 -14.98
N ASP A 223 -4.42 -12.43 -15.30
CA ASP A 223 -4.61 -13.87 -15.23
C ASP A 223 -3.89 -14.40 -13.99
N GLY A 224 -4.65 -14.52 -12.91
CA GLY A 224 -4.16 -15.00 -11.62
C GLY A 224 -3.88 -16.50 -11.59
N ASP A 225 -4.33 -17.26 -12.61
CA ASP A 225 -4.02 -18.69 -12.76
C ASP A 225 -2.67 -18.89 -13.45
N ALA A 226 -2.44 -18.17 -14.55
CA ALA A 226 -1.20 -18.23 -15.31
C ALA A 226 -0.08 -17.33 -14.75
N GLY A 227 -0.39 -16.39 -13.86
CA GLY A 227 0.57 -15.41 -13.35
C GLY A 227 1.01 -14.41 -14.42
N THR A 228 0.07 -13.96 -15.27
CA THR A 228 0.36 -13.01 -16.34
C THR A 228 -0.52 -11.76 -16.25
N VAL A 229 0.07 -10.63 -16.65
CA VAL A 229 -0.63 -9.36 -16.84
C VAL A 229 -0.42 -8.94 -18.29
N ILE A 230 -1.52 -8.68 -19.01
CA ILE A 230 -1.48 -8.24 -20.39
C ILE A 230 -1.91 -6.78 -20.43
N VAL A 231 -1.01 -5.94 -20.91
CA VAL A 231 -1.22 -4.50 -21.03
C VAL A 231 -1.61 -4.19 -22.47
N ASP A 232 -2.65 -3.38 -22.65
CA ASP A 232 -3.18 -2.97 -23.94
C ASP A 232 -3.42 -4.18 -24.88
N PRO A 233 -4.30 -5.15 -24.44
CA PRO A 233 -4.59 -6.34 -25.23
C PRO A 233 -5.27 -5.98 -26.55
N ASP A 234 -4.89 -6.68 -27.62
CA ASP A 234 -5.62 -6.59 -28.89
C ASP A 234 -6.98 -7.31 -28.82
N PRO A 235 -7.90 -7.04 -29.75
CA PRO A 235 -9.24 -7.64 -29.74
C PRO A 235 -9.27 -9.17 -29.78
N GLU A 236 -8.29 -9.80 -30.43
CA GLU A 236 -8.18 -11.25 -30.50
C GLU A 236 -7.82 -11.85 -29.13
N THR A 237 -6.85 -11.25 -28.43
CA THR A 237 -6.46 -11.62 -27.08
C THR A 237 -7.61 -11.41 -26.09
N VAL A 238 -8.35 -10.30 -26.21
CA VAL A 238 -9.54 -10.05 -25.37
C VAL A 238 -10.56 -11.18 -25.55
N ALA A 239 -10.91 -11.53 -26.81
CA ALA A 239 -11.87 -12.59 -27.09
C ALA A 239 -11.43 -13.96 -26.57
N GLU A 240 -10.13 -14.31 -26.69
CA GLU A 240 -9.57 -15.53 -26.14
C GLU A 240 -9.76 -15.59 -24.61
N TYR A 241 -9.40 -14.52 -23.90
CA TYR A 241 -9.47 -14.48 -22.45
C TYR A 241 -10.91 -14.39 -21.92
N GLU A 242 -11.85 -13.76 -22.65
CA GLU A 242 -13.27 -13.80 -22.32
C GLU A 242 -13.82 -15.24 -22.41
N ALA A 243 -13.45 -16.00 -23.45
CA ALA A 243 -13.82 -17.40 -23.57
C ALA A 243 -13.25 -18.27 -22.45
N ARG A 244 -12.02 -17.97 -21.99
CA ARG A 244 -11.42 -18.66 -20.84
C ARG A 244 -12.11 -18.30 -19.53
N GLN A 245 -12.42 -17.03 -19.30
CA GLN A 245 -13.12 -16.54 -18.11
C GLN A 245 -14.50 -17.21 -17.97
N SER A 246 -15.27 -17.30 -19.06
CA SER A 246 -16.59 -17.94 -19.07
C SER A 246 -16.53 -19.41 -18.66
N LYS A 247 -15.54 -20.17 -19.17
CA LYS A 247 -15.35 -21.58 -18.79
C LYS A 247 -14.99 -21.75 -17.33
N VAL A 248 -14.16 -20.86 -16.76
CA VAL A 248 -13.79 -20.90 -15.34
C VAL A 248 -14.98 -20.58 -14.44
N SER A 249 -15.82 -19.62 -14.83
CA SER A 249 -17.03 -19.27 -14.06
C SER A 249 -18.07 -20.39 -14.05
N GLU A 250 -18.26 -21.10 -15.15
CA GLU A 250 -19.13 -22.29 -15.22
C GLU A 250 -18.65 -23.42 -14.32
N PHE A 251 -17.35 -23.62 -14.24
CA PHE A 251 -16.75 -24.67 -13.38
C PHE A 251 -16.83 -24.35 -11.87
N ARG A 252 -16.90 -23.07 -11.51
CA ARG A 252 -17.06 -22.64 -10.09
C ARG A 252 -18.51 -22.59 -9.62
N ALA A 253 -19.47 -22.59 -10.53
CA ALA A 253 -20.91 -22.53 -10.25
C ALA A 253 -21.60 -23.91 -10.15
N GLY A 254 -20.91 -25.01 -10.51
CA GLY A 254 -21.38 -26.40 -10.41
C GLY A 254 -20.74 -27.17 -9.29
#